data_64f49c18f397ce5ce329852a3f9a348b
#
_entry.id   64f49c18f397ce5ce329852a3f9a348b
#
_cell.length_a   1.000
_cell.length_b   1.000
_cell.length_c   1.000
_cell.angle_alpha   90.00
_cell.angle_beta   90.00
_cell.angle_gamma   90.00
#
_symmetry.space_group_name_H-M   'P 1'
#
loop_
_entity.id
_entity.type
_entity.pdbx_description
1 polymer ?
#
loop_
_entity_poly.entity_id
_entity_poly.type
_entity_poly.pdbx_seq_one_letter_code
_entity_poly.pdbx_strand_id
1 'polypeptide(L)'
;MQPVIYGREGWHLALLWGLCAAVGALLYRLVKTRLCRERPYITFSSIPCTMPPLDRYSFPSGHTLHAVMFCTLVAASSPWLLVVVLPLSILIAASRVILGLHYVSDVAAGAILGFSIAQAGVWISMRGQWLLLTV
;
A
#
# COMPACT_ATOMS: atom_id res chain seq x y z
N MET A 1 -22.08 13.97 12.12
CA MET A 1 -21.81 14.01 10.68
C MET A 1 -20.78 15.10 10.46
N GLN A 2 -19.50 14.75 10.30
CA GLN A 2 -18.53 15.74 9.85
C GLN A 2 -18.76 15.96 8.34
N PRO A 3 -18.93 17.20 7.89
CA PRO A 3 -19.07 17.47 6.46
C PRO A 3 -17.80 17.00 5.76
N VAL A 4 -17.98 16.42 4.59
CA VAL A 4 -16.87 16.13 3.67
C VAL A 4 -16.18 17.47 3.44
N ILE A 5 -14.99 17.61 3.99
CA ILE A 5 -14.27 18.89 4.04
C ILE A 5 -13.67 19.12 2.66
N TYR A 6 -14.42 19.77 1.80
CA TYR A 6 -13.91 20.39 0.59
C TYR A 6 -13.32 21.75 0.98
N GLY A 7 -12.02 21.77 1.27
CA GLY A 7 -11.31 22.96 1.68
C GLY A 7 -9.83 22.70 1.84
N ARG A 8 -9.11 23.56 2.50
CA ARG A 8 -7.65 23.44 2.75
C ARG A 8 -7.26 22.08 3.34
N GLU A 9 -8.09 21.53 4.25
CA GLU A 9 -7.83 20.23 4.89
C GLU A 9 -7.92 19.07 3.91
N GLY A 10 -8.82 19.11 2.93
CA GLY A 10 -8.91 18.10 1.88
C GLY A 10 -7.66 18.04 1.00
N TRP A 11 -7.07 19.19 0.69
CA TRP A 11 -5.82 19.25 -0.07
C TRP A 11 -4.63 18.68 0.70
N HIS A 12 -4.54 18.94 2.00
CA HIS A 12 -3.48 18.35 2.84
C HIS A 12 -3.56 16.83 2.89
N LEU A 13 -4.77 16.27 3.01
CA LEU A 13 -4.98 14.83 2.94
C LEU A 13 -4.60 14.26 1.58
N ALA A 14 -5.03 14.88 0.49
CA ALA A 14 -4.70 14.45 -0.86
C ALA A 14 -3.18 14.47 -1.11
N LEU A 15 -2.50 15.51 -0.67
CA LEU A 15 -1.03 15.60 -0.74
C LEU A 15 -0.35 14.51 0.09
N LEU A 16 -0.80 14.29 1.33
CA LEU A 16 -0.28 13.23 2.18
C LEU A 16 -0.41 11.86 1.52
N TRP A 17 -1.59 11.54 1.00
CA TRP A 17 -1.84 10.26 0.33
C TRP A 17 -1.01 10.12 -0.94
N GLY A 18 -0.90 11.18 -1.73
CA GLY A 18 -0.06 11.23 -2.93
C GLY A 18 1.42 11.02 -2.61
N LEU A 19 1.94 11.67 -1.57
CA LEU A 19 3.32 11.50 -1.11
C LEU A 19 3.58 10.08 -0.60
N CYS A 20 2.69 9.54 0.21
CA CYS A 20 2.80 8.15 0.67
C CYS A 20 2.80 7.18 -0.52
N ALA A 21 1.93 7.38 -1.50
CA ALA A 21 1.88 6.56 -2.71
C ALA A 21 3.17 6.65 -3.54
N ALA A 22 3.71 7.85 -3.70
CA ALA A 22 4.97 8.06 -4.43
C ALA A 22 6.16 7.41 -3.71
N VAL A 23 6.26 7.58 -2.39
CA VAL A 23 7.29 6.92 -1.56
C VAL A 23 7.15 5.41 -1.65
N GLY A 24 5.93 4.89 -1.53
CA GLY A 24 5.65 3.45 -1.67
C GLY A 24 6.06 2.91 -3.04
N ALA A 25 5.72 3.61 -4.11
CA ALA A 25 6.10 3.24 -5.47
C ALA A 25 7.62 3.26 -5.69
N LEU A 26 8.30 4.25 -5.15
CA LEU A 26 9.76 4.34 -5.23
C LEU A 26 10.44 3.22 -4.46
N LEU A 27 10.05 3.01 -3.19
CA LEU A 27 10.64 1.99 -2.34
C LEU A 27 10.43 0.58 -2.91
N TYR A 28 9.20 0.24 -3.34
CA TYR A 28 8.96 -1.08 -3.91
C TYR A 28 9.79 -1.32 -5.17
N ARG A 29 9.96 -0.30 -6.03
CA ARG A 29 10.80 -0.40 -7.23
C ARG A 29 12.27 -0.61 -6.89
N LEU A 30 12.81 0.16 -5.94
CA LEU A 30 14.20 0.03 -5.50
C LEU A 30 14.48 -1.36 -4.91
N VAL A 31 13.61 -1.85 -4.03
CA VAL A 31 13.76 -3.18 -3.44
C VAL A 31 13.63 -4.28 -4.49
N LYS A 32 12.65 -4.15 -5.40
CA LYS A 32 12.40 -5.10 -6.47
C LYS A 32 13.57 -5.27 -7.41
N THR A 33 14.20 -4.18 -7.83
CA THR A 33 15.36 -4.19 -8.72
C THR A 33 16.64 -4.67 -8.05
N ARG A 34 16.70 -4.62 -6.70
CA ARG A 34 17.85 -5.12 -5.95
C ARG A 34 17.77 -6.60 -5.62
N LEU A 35 16.59 -7.12 -5.30
CA LEU A 35 16.41 -8.51 -4.87
C LEU A 35 16.12 -9.48 -6.01
N CYS A 36 15.57 -9.01 -7.14
CA CYS A 36 15.36 -9.77 -8.38
C CYS A 36 14.73 -11.17 -8.19
N ARG A 37 13.83 -11.34 -7.21
CA ARG A 37 13.18 -12.63 -6.91
C ARG A 37 12.19 -13.00 -8.00
N GLU A 38 12.34 -14.20 -8.59
CA GLU A 38 11.41 -14.71 -9.60
C GLU A 38 10.05 -15.05 -8.99
N ARG A 39 9.01 -15.00 -9.83
CA ARG A 39 7.62 -15.28 -9.42
C ARG A 39 7.36 -16.78 -9.31
N PRO A 40 6.40 -17.21 -8.44
CA PRO A 40 6.08 -18.63 -8.25
C PRO A 40 5.77 -19.37 -9.55
N TYR A 41 4.98 -18.80 -10.46
CA TYR A 41 4.63 -19.44 -11.73
C TYR A 41 5.81 -19.60 -12.70
N ILE A 42 6.89 -18.80 -12.54
CA ILE A 42 8.12 -18.96 -13.31
C ILE A 42 8.96 -20.10 -12.74
N THR A 43 9.05 -20.17 -11.41
CA THR A 43 9.85 -21.17 -10.70
C THR A 43 9.21 -22.55 -10.72
N PHE A 44 7.88 -22.61 -10.64
CA PHE A 44 7.12 -23.85 -10.59
C PHE A 44 6.19 -23.96 -11.80
N SER A 45 6.56 -24.80 -12.78
CA SER A 45 5.79 -25.02 -14.03
C SER A 45 4.38 -25.58 -13.80
N SER A 46 4.10 -26.13 -12.63
CA SER A 46 2.76 -26.61 -12.22
C SER A 46 1.77 -25.49 -11.89
N ILE A 47 2.24 -24.27 -11.70
CA ILE A 47 1.37 -23.13 -11.38
C ILE A 47 1.00 -22.42 -12.69
N PRO A 48 -0.28 -22.42 -13.09
CA PRO A 48 -0.70 -21.75 -14.32
C PRO A 48 -0.61 -20.22 -14.17
N CYS A 49 -0.04 -19.56 -15.16
CA CYS A 49 -0.08 -18.10 -15.26
C CYS A 49 -1.38 -17.68 -15.92
N THR A 50 -2.39 -17.35 -15.12
CA THR A 50 -3.71 -16.91 -15.61
C THR A 50 -3.70 -15.46 -16.09
N MET A 51 -2.74 -14.66 -15.65
CA MET A 51 -2.63 -13.25 -15.99
C MET A 51 -1.18 -12.80 -16.00
N PRO A 52 -0.59 -12.52 -17.20
CA PRO A 52 0.82 -12.14 -17.27
C PRO A 52 1.05 -10.81 -16.53
N PRO A 53 1.98 -10.77 -15.56
CA PRO A 53 2.31 -9.55 -14.85
C PRO A 53 3.16 -8.62 -15.71
N LEU A 54 3.12 -7.33 -15.37
CA LEU A 54 3.89 -6.28 -16.06
C LEU A 54 5.41 -6.41 -15.85
N ASP A 55 5.84 -7.16 -14.83
CA ASP A 55 7.26 -7.35 -14.51
C ASP A 55 7.56 -8.77 -14.04
N ARG A 56 8.82 -9.18 -14.18
CA ARG A 56 9.32 -10.52 -13.88
C ARG A 56 9.47 -10.81 -12.39
N TYR A 57 9.75 -9.79 -11.59
CA TYR A 57 10.12 -9.98 -10.18
C TYR A 57 8.92 -9.93 -9.25
N SER A 58 8.97 -10.77 -8.18
CA SER A 58 7.87 -10.93 -7.24
C SER A 58 7.98 -10.05 -6.00
N PHE A 59 9.18 -9.88 -5.44
CA PHE A 59 9.35 -9.24 -4.13
C PHE A 59 9.65 -7.74 -4.23
N PRO A 60 9.05 -6.91 -3.39
CA PRO A 60 7.83 -7.16 -2.60
C PRO A 60 6.56 -7.01 -3.44
N SER A 61 5.38 -7.37 -2.89
CA SER A 61 4.10 -7.19 -3.57
C SER A 61 3.66 -5.71 -3.54
N GLY A 62 3.76 -5.03 -4.68
CA GLY A 62 3.36 -3.63 -4.81
C GLY A 62 1.85 -3.40 -4.65
N HIS A 63 1.01 -4.34 -5.12
CA HIS A 63 -0.44 -4.26 -4.92
C HIS A 63 -0.81 -4.34 -3.45
N THR A 64 -0.21 -5.27 -2.72
CA THR A 64 -0.45 -5.40 -1.28
C THR A 64 0.08 -4.19 -0.51
N LEU A 65 1.26 -3.68 -0.88
CA LEU A 65 1.83 -2.47 -0.28
C LEU A 65 0.84 -1.31 -0.36
N HIS A 66 0.35 -0.99 -1.56
CA HIS A 66 -0.60 0.12 -1.73
C HIS A 66 -1.96 -0.15 -1.09
N ALA A 67 -2.47 -1.39 -1.16
CA ALA A 67 -3.74 -1.75 -0.55
C ALA A 67 -3.71 -1.54 0.98
N VAL A 68 -2.67 -2.04 1.65
CA VAL A 68 -2.50 -1.89 3.11
C VAL A 68 -2.21 -0.44 3.47
N MET A 69 -1.38 0.25 2.70
CA MET A 69 -1.07 1.66 2.92
C MET A 69 -2.34 2.52 2.89
N PHE A 70 -3.15 2.41 1.83
CA PHE A 70 -4.40 3.16 1.73
C PHE A 70 -5.43 2.74 2.77
N CYS A 71 -5.53 1.45 3.11
CA CYS A 71 -6.38 0.98 4.19
C CYS A 71 -6.00 1.63 5.52
N THR A 72 -4.71 1.76 5.81
CA THR A 72 -4.20 2.41 7.04
C THR A 72 -4.48 3.91 7.04
N LEU A 73 -4.30 4.60 5.91
CA LEU A 73 -4.61 6.02 5.78
C LEU A 73 -6.11 6.29 5.94
N VAL A 74 -6.97 5.42 5.38
CA VAL A 74 -8.43 5.47 5.57
C VAL A 74 -8.79 5.26 7.03
N ALA A 75 -8.15 4.31 7.71
CA ALA A 75 -8.38 4.05 9.14
C ALA A 75 -8.12 5.31 9.99
N ALA A 76 -7.10 6.08 9.63
CA ALA A 76 -6.72 7.29 10.36
C ALA A 76 -7.64 8.50 10.04
N SER A 77 -8.15 8.61 8.81
CA SER A 77 -8.90 9.79 8.35
C SER A 77 -10.41 9.60 8.31
N SER A 78 -10.89 8.41 7.99
CA SER A 78 -12.30 8.10 7.75
C SER A 78 -12.63 6.65 8.14
N PRO A 79 -12.62 6.29 9.44
CA PRO A 79 -12.70 4.90 9.91
C PRO A 79 -13.94 4.13 9.43
N TRP A 80 -15.04 4.82 9.16
CA TRP A 80 -16.28 4.21 8.69
C TRP A 80 -16.14 3.56 7.30
N LEU A 81 -15.19 4.04 6.46
CA LEU A 81 -14.89 3.45 5.17
C LEU A 81 -14.17 2.10 5.27
N LEU A 82 -13.64 1.74 6.44
CA LEU A 82 -12.98 0.44 6.65
C LEU A 82 -13.90 -0.74 6.36
N VAL A 83 -15.21 -0.59 6.53
CA VAL A 83 -16.19 -1.64 6.19
C VAL A 83 -16.04 -2.11 4.74
N VAL A 84 -15.64 -1.20 3.85
CA VAL A 84 -15.44 -1.51 2.42
C VAL A 84 -13.96 -1.73 2.10
N VAL A 85 -13.09 -0.84 2.56
CA VAL A 85 -11.68 -0.82 2.14
C VAL A 85 -10.89 -1.99 2.73
N LEU A 86 -11.18 -2.40 3.95
CA LEU A 86 -10.47 -3.53 4.59
C LEU A 86 -10.73 -4.86 3.87
N PRO A 87 -11.99 -5.28 3.59
CA PRO A 87 -12.24 -6.50 2.83
C PRO A 87 -11.59 -6.47 1.44
N LEU A 88 -11.65 -5.33 0.73
CA LEU A 88 -11.00 -5.17 -0.57
C LEU A 88 -9.48 -5.34 -0.48
N SER A 89 -8.85 -4.77 0.54
CA SER A 89 -7.40 -4.90 0.75
C SER A 89 -7.00 -6.35 1.02
N ILE A 90 -7.80 -7.08 1.80
CA ILE A 90 -7.59 -8.52 2.05
C ILE A 90 -7.74 -9.31 0.76
N LEU A 91 -8.78 -9.05 -0.03
CA LEU A 91 -9.01 -9.73 -1.31
C LEU A 91 -7.87 -9.46 -2.31
N ILE A 92 -7.38 -8.22 -2.37
CA ILE A 92 -6.21 -7.88 -3.19
C ILE A 92 -5.00 -8.71 -2.75
N ALA A 93 -4.66 -8.72 -1.47
CA ALA A 93 -3.54 -9.47 -0.94
C ALA A 93 -3.66 -10.98 -1.22
N ALA A 94 -4.82 -11.57 -0.93
CA ALA A 94 -5.09 -12.99 -1.17
C ALA A 94 -5.00 -13.35 -2.65
N SER A 95 -5.55 -12.51 -3.54
CA SER A 95 -5.51 -12.75 -4.98
C SER A 95 -4.08 -12.85 -5.53
N ARG A 96 -3.12 -12.11 -4.95
CA ARG A 96 -1.71 -12.17 -5.38
C ARG A 96 -1.08 -13.53 -5.16
N VAL A 97 -1.46 -14.23 -4.09
CA VAL A 97 -0.98 -15.58 -3.78
C VAL A 97 -1.76 -16.61 -4.59
N ILE A 98 -3.09 -16.53 -4.60
CA ILE A 98 -3.97 -17.50 -5.30
C ILE A 98 -3.66 -17.54 -6.80
N LEU A 99 -3.37 -16.40 -7.44
CA LEU A 99 -3.00 -16.31 -8.85
C LEU A 99 -1.53 -16.75 -9.13
N GLY A 100 -0.78 -17.20 -8.12
CA GLY A 100 0.63 -17.61 -8.31
C GLY A 100 1.59 -16.49 -8.66
N LEU A 101 1.18 -15.22 -8.49
CA LEU A 101 1.98 -14.05 -8.86
C LEU A 101 3.01 -13.68 -7.80
N HIS A 102 2.73 -13.98 -6.53
CA HIS A 102 3.55 -13.63 -5.38
C HIS A 102 3.59 -14.76 -4.36
N TYR A 103 4.71 -14.88 -3.67
CA TYR A 103 4.79 -15.72 -2.47
C TYR A 103 4.11 -15.03 -1.30
N VAL A 104 3.70 -15.80 -0.29
CA VAL A 104 3.13 -15.24 0.96
C VAL A 104 4.10 -14.24 1.61
N SER A 105 5.41 -14.50 1.55
CA SER A 105 6.43 -13.59 2.06
C SER A 105 6.50 -12.26 1.30
N ASP A 106 6.20 -12.22 -0.01
CA ASP A 106 6.15 -10.98 -0.80
C ASP A 106 4.95 -10.12 -0.38
N VAL A 107 3.83 -10.78 -0.09
CA VAL A 107 2.60 -10.16 0.41
C VAL A 107 2.82 -9.61 1.81
N ALA A 108 3.42 -10.40 2.71
CA ALA A 108 3.73 -9.97 4.09
C ALA A 108 4.69 -8.77 4.10
N ALA A 109 5.77 -8.81 3.29
CA ALA A 109 6.70 -7.70 3.17
C ALA A 109 6.03 -6.44 2.60
N GLY A 110 5.18 -6.60 1.56
CA GLY A 110 4.39 -5.50 1.02
C GLY A 110 3.47 -4.88 2.06
N ALA A 111 2.77 -5.70 2.85
CA ALA A 111 1.89 -5.24 3.93
C ALA A 111 2.64 -4.45 5.01
N ILE A 112 3.79 -4.96 5.47
CA ILE A 112 4.63 -4.28 6.48
C ILE A 112 5.12 -2.93 5.94
N LEU A 113 5.63 -2.89 4.71
CA LEU A 113 6.09 -1.65 4.09
C LEU A 113 4.95 -0.64 3.93
N GLY A 114 3.80 -1.06 3.43
CA GLY A 114 2.64 -0.19 3.24
C GLY A 114 2.13 0.39 4.55
N PHE A 115 2.01 -0.44 5.59
CA PHE A 115 1.64 -0.01 6.93
C PHE A 115 2.63 1.00 7.51
N SER A 116 3.94 0.72 7.41
CA SER A 116 4.99 1.59 7.94
C SER A 116 5.02 2.96 7.27
N ILE A 117 4.85 3.01 5.93
CA ILE A 117 4.79 4.27 5.17
C ILE A 117 3.57 5.10 5.61
N ALA A 118 2.40 4.47 5.72
CA ALA A 118 1.18 5.15 6.14
C ALA A 118 1.30 5.69 7.57
N GLN A 119 1.82 4.90 8.50
CA GLN A 119 2.03 5.33 9.89
C GLN A 119 3.01 6.50 9.99
N ALA A 120 4.12 6.45 9.25
CA ALA A 120 5.07 7.55 9.19
C ALA A 120 4.41 8.83 8.62
N GLY A 121 3.61 8.71 7.55
CA GLY A 121 2.89 9.84 6.97
C GLY A 121 1.89 10.47 7.92
N VAL A 122 1.08 9.64 8.60
CA VAL A 122 0.11 10.11 9.61
C VAL A 122 0.85 10.82 10.77
N TRP A 123 1.93 10.22 11.27
CA TRP A 123 2.71 10.80 12.36
C TRP A 123 3.31 12.17 12.00
N ILE A 124 3.88 12.30 10.78
CA ILE A 124 4.44 13.57 10.27
C ILE A 124 3.32 14.61 10.14
N SER A 125 2.16 14.24 9.61
CA SER A 125 1.01 15.13 9.47
C SER A 125 0.52 15.66 10.81
N MET A 126 0.41 14.80 11.81
CA MET A 126 0.02 15.19 13.16
C MET A 126 1.02 16.18 13.79
N ARG A 127 2.32 15.92 13.64
CA ARG A 127 3.37 16.83 14.15
C ARG A 127 3.37 18.17 13.43
N GLY A 128 3.16 18.18 12.12
CA GLY A 128 3.06 19.41 11.35
C GLY A 128 1.91 20.32 11.79
N GLN A 129 0.78 19.74 12.17
CA GLN A 129 -0.36 20.50 12.71
C GLN A 129 -0.03 21.14 14.06
N TRP A 130 0.68 20.46 14.96
CA TRP A 130 1.11 21.03 16.24
C TRP A 130 2.04 22.23 16.06
N LEU A 131 2.95 22.19 15.09
CA LEU A 131 3.87 23.29 14.81
C LEU A 131 3.13 24.54 14.30
N LEU A 132 2.04 24.36 13.54
CA LEU A 132 1.22 25.48 13.03
C LEU A 132 0.29 26.10 14.09
N LEU A 133 0.00 25.39 15.17
CA LEU A 133 -0.82 25.89 16.28
C LEU A 133 0.00 26.59 17.36
N THR A 134 1.34 26.49 17.30
CA THR A 134 2.27 27.09 18.26
C THR A 134 2.96 28.37 17.75
N VAL A 135 2.62 28.81 16.54
CA VAL A 135 3.06 30.07 15.90
C VAL A 135 1.86 31.00 15.73
#